data_e70b1ce156a72526a6a2c82b211c737d
#
_entry.id   e70b1ce156a72526a6a2c82b211c737d
#
_cell.length_a   1.000
_cell.length_b   1.000
_cell.length_c   1.000
_cell.angle_alpha   90.00
_cell.angle_beta   90.00
_cell.angle_gamma   90.00
#
_symmetry.space_group_name_H-M   'P 1'
#
loop_
_entity.id
_entity.type
_entity.pdbx_description
1 polymer ?
#
loop_
_entity_poly.entity_id
_entity_poly.type
_entity_poly.pdbx_seq_one_letter_code
_entity_poly.pdbx_strand_id
1 'polypeptide(L)'
;PDGSIDISKAIKINEQFRLSTQFWAHLVKNGLINNPEDFIMPLPHMSMVQGEQNVEFLKKRFESLSKNPLFQGMEFSDDPAKLMEWIPLIMQDRPTNEAIAATKIDSGTDVNFGALTRMLFDHLQNKNVSIKYNQNVDNLYQNGDGSWELKVRNVYSGIVEHHRAQFVFIGGGGGSVHLLQKSGIPEGKQIGGFPVSGIFMVCNNPTVIAQNNAKVYGKAKVGAPPMSVPHLDTRFIDNKKSLLFGPFAGFSPKFLKTGSMMDL
;
A
#
# COMPACT_ATOMS: atom_id res chain seq x y z
N PRO A 1 14.05 27.15 -15.27
CA PRO A 1 13.87 26.19 -14.17
C PRO A 1 14.90 26.51 -13.11
N ASP A 2 14.43 26.84 -11.91
CA ASP A 2 15.27 27.28 -10.76
C ASP A 2 16.00 26.12 -10.06
N GLY A 3 15.99 24.91 -10.66
CA GLY A 3 16.59 23.71 -10.08
C GLY A 3 15.85 23.15 -8.87
N SER A 4 14.66 23.68 -8.54
CA SER A 4 13.83 23.17 -7.46
C SER A 4 13.26 21.77 -7.80
N ILE A 5 13.07 20.97 -6.76
CA ILE A 5 12.46 19.64 -6.88
C ILE A 5 11.03 19.74 -6.39
N ASP A 6 10.08 19.31 -7.23
CA ASP A 6 8.69 19.19 -6.80
C ASP A 6 8.52 18.12 -5.71
N ILE A 7 8.11 18.56 -4.53
CA ILE A 7 7.84 17.71 -3.36
C ILE A 7 6.35 17.61 -3.01
N SER A 8 5.47 18.21 -3.80
CA SER A 8 4.02 18.31 -3.55
C SER A 8 3.38 16.92 -3.35
N LYS A 9 3.74 15.96 -4.19
CA LYS A 9 3.26 14.58 -4.08
C LYS A 9 3.73 13.91 -2.78
N ALA A 10 4.97 14.15 -2.34
CA ALA A 10 5.50 13.58 -1.10
C ALA A 10 4.78 14.16 0.13
N ILE A 11 4.52 15.46 0.13
CA ILE A 11 3.74 16.14 1.17
C ILE A 11 2.33 15.52 1.24
N LYS A 12 1.62 15.45 0.12
CA LYS A 12 0.27 14.89 0.06
C LYS A 12 0.20 13.44 0.58
N ILE A 13 1.16 12.60 0.21
CA ILE A 13 1.23 11.21 0.71
C ILE A 13 1.46 11.18 2.21
N ASN A 14 2.35 12.02 2.74
CA ASN A 14 2.62 12.08 4.18
C ASN A 14 1.40 12.60 4.98
N GLU A 15 0.68 13.59 4.45
CA GLU A 15 -0.58 14.07 5.04
C GLU A 15 -1.63 12.94 5.12
N GLN A 16 -1.79 12.17 4.05
CA GLN A 16 -2.70 11.01 4.03
C GLN A 16 -2.28 9.93 5.03
N PHE A 17 -0.98 9.66 5.13
CA PHE A 17 -0.43 8.74 6.12
C PHE A 17 -0.74 9.21 7.55
N ARG A 18 -0.49 10.48 7.87
CA ARG A 18 -0.78 11.04 9.19
C ARG A 18 -2.27 11.01 9.51
N LEU A 19 -3.14 11.32 8.55
CA LEU A 19 -4.58 11.23 8.73
C LEU A 19 -5.01 9.79 9.04
N SER A 20 -4.45 8.81 8.34
CA SER A 20 -4.72 7.38 8.59
C SER A 20 -4.28 6.96 9.99
N THR A 21 -3.07 7.34 10.41
CA THR A 21 -2.58 7.00 11.76
C THR A 21 -3.36 7.69 12.87
N GLN A 22 -3.80 8.93 12.68
CA GLN A 22 -4.69 9.64 13.61
C GLN A 22 -6.05 8.93 13.72
N PHE A 23 -6.62 8.50 12.60
CA PHE A 23 -7.87 7.75 12.58
C PHE A 23 -7.73 6.42 13.34
N TRP A 24 -6.68 5.65 13.11
CA TRP A 24 -6.45 4.40 13.83
C TRP A 24 -6.20 4.64 15.32
N ALA A 25 -5.44 5.66 15.68
CA ALA A 25 -5.25 6.04 17.08
C ALA A 25 -6.58 6.43 17.76
N HIS A 26 -7.49 7.12 17.04
CA HIS A 26 -8.83 7.41 17.52
C HIS A 26 -9.64 6.12 17.76
N LEU A 27 -9.59 5.15 16.85
CA LEU A 27 -10.28 3.87 17.03
C LEU A 27 -9.77 3.12 18.27
N VAL A 28 -8.45 3.05 18.45
CA VAL A 28 -7.82 2.41 19.62
C VAL A 28 -8.19 3.14 20.91
N LYS A 29 -8.05 4.47 20.93
CA LYS A 29 -8.35 5.30 22.11
C LYS A 29 -9.78 5.14 22.60
N ASN A 30 -10.73 4.92 21.69
CA ASN A 30 -12.14 4.73 22.01
C ASN A 30 -12.56 3.26 22.19
N GLY A 31 -11.60 2.33 22.23
CA GLY A 31 -11.86 0.90 22.41
C GLY A 31 -12.65 0.26 21.26
N LEU A 32 -12.60 0.85 20.06
CA LEU A 32 -13.29 0.33 18.88
C LEU A 32 -12.48 -0.77 18.20
N ILE A 33 -11.16 -0.71 18.30
CA ILE A 33 -10.21 -1.78 17.99
C ILE A 33 -9.20 -1.87 19.12
N ASN A 34 -8.64 -3.05 19.34
CA ASN A 34 -7.66 -3.31 20.39
C ASN A 34 -6.32 -3.73 19.77
N ASN A 35 -5.28 -3.85 20.63
CA ASN A 35 -3.97 -4.39 20.28
C ASN A 35 -3.40 -3.77 18.98
N PRO A 36 -3.06 -2.47 18.99
CA PRO A 36 -2.52 -1.81 17.81
C PRO A 36 -1.25 -2.48 17.27
N GLU A 37 -0.47 -3.14 18.12
CA GLU A 37 0.72 -3.91 17.77
C GLU A 37 0.46 -5.10 16.84
N ASP A 38 -0.78 -5.58 16.75
CA ASP A 38 -1.14 -6.66 15.83
C ASP A 38 -1.26 -6.17 14.37
N PHE A 39 -1.46 -4.87 14.16
CA PHE A 39 -1.63 -4.34 12.80
C PHE A 39 -0.67 -3.22 12.40
N ILE A 40 -0.05 -2.50 13.34
CA ILE A 40 0.87 -1.40 13.01
C ILE A 40 2.15 -1.49 13.86
N MET A 41 3.30 -1.51 13.17
CA MET A 41 4.61 -1.57 13.78
C MET A 41 5.45 -0.39 13.32
N PRO A 42 6.13 0.34 14.23
CA PRO A 42 7.11 1.34 13.85
C PRO A 42 8.24 0.69 13.03
N LEU A 43 8.56 1.29 11.89
CA LEU A 43 9.59 0.79 11.01
C LEU A 43 10.17 1.93 10.19
N PRO A 44 11.51 2.15 10.19
CA PRO A 44 12.13 3.19 9.37
C PRO A 44 11.82 3.03 7.89
N HIS A 45 11.55 4.15 7.23
CA HIS A 45 11.46 4.23 5.78
C HIS A 45 12.68 4.92 5.21
N MET A 46 13.22 4.36 4.14
CA MET A 46 14.41 4.85 3.47
C MET A 46 14.18 4.95 1.97
N SER A 47 14.81 5.95 1.36
CA SER A 47 14.99 6.01 -0.09
C SER A 47 16.46 5.89 -0.39
N MET A 48 16.85 4.96 -1.26
CA MET A 48 18.23 4.72 -1.64
C MET A 48 18.42 4.94 -3.13
N VAL A 49 19.53 5.51 -3.52
CA VAL A 49 19.89 5.76 -4.92
C VAL A 49 21.35 5.43 -5.20
N GLN A 50 21.65 5.18 -6.47
CA GLN A 50 22.99 4.89 -6.99
C GLN A 50 23.32 5.83 -8.15
N GLY A 51 24.61 6.13 -8.30
CA GLY A 51 25.16 7.02 -9.32
C GLY A 51 25.08 8.49 -8.94
N GLU A 52 26.10 9.24 -9.33
CA GLU A 52 26.33 10.65 -8.92
C GLU A 52 25.11 11.55 -9.13
N GLN A 53 24.49 11.49 -10.31
CA GLN A 53 23.31 12.31 -10.62
C GLN A 53 22.12 12.03 -9.70
N ASN A 54 21.93 10.75 -9.33
CA ASN A 54 20.86 10.35 -8.44
C ASN A 54 21.16 10.74 -6.99
N VAL A 55 22.42 10.66 -6.57
CA VAL A 55 22.87 11.12 -5.24
C VAL A 55 22.62 12.62 -5.10
N GLU A 56 23.01 13.43 -6.08
CA GLU A 56 22.74 14.86 -6.10
C GLU A 56 21.23 15.16 -6.07
N PHE A 57 20.45 14.44 -6.87
CA PHE A 57 18.99 14.55 -6.84
C PHE A 57 18.42 14.25 -5.46
N LEU A 58 18.86 13.15 -4.81
CA LEU A 58 18.34 12.75 -3.50
C LEU A 58 18.71 13.78 -2.42
N LYS A 59 19.91 14.35 -2.50
CA LYS A 59 20.38 15.43 -1.60
C LYS A 59 19.51 16.68 -1.73
N LYS A 60 19.29 17.17 -2.93
CA LYS A 60 18.39 18.32 -3.19
C LYS A 60 16.96 18.06 -2.72
N ARG A 61 16.47 16.84 -2.93
CA ARG A 61 15.16 16.41 -2.45
C ARG A 61 15.09 16.41 -0.92
N PHE A 62 16.10 15.90 -0.25
CA PHE A 62 16.21 15.92 1.21
C PHE A 62 16.21 17.36 1.73
N GLU A 63 17.03 18.25 1.16
CA GLU A 63 17.09 19.68 1.54
C GLU A 63 15.74 20.38 1.39
N SER A 64 14.94 19.99 0.42
CA SER A 64 13.60 20.54 0.20
C SER A 64 12.58 19.96 1.19
N LEU A 65 12.61 18.64 1.41
CA LEU A 65 11.67 17.94 2.31
C LEU A 65 11.92 18.31 3.77
N SER A 66 13.18 18.37 4.22
CA SER A 66 13.56 18.63 5.62
C SER A 66 13.11 20.01 6.14
N LYS A 67 12.79 20.93 5.26
CA LYS A 67 12.19 22.24 5.60
C LYS A 67 10.71 22.13 5.98
N ASN A 68 10.05 21.04 5.64
CA ASN A 68 8.63 20.83 5.94
C ASN A 68 8.49 20.04 7.25
N PRO A 69 7.69 20.51 8.22
CA PRO A 69 7.50 19.83 9.51
C PRO A 69 7.06 18.36 9.42
N LEU A 70 6.41 17.96 8.33
CA LEU A 70 6.00 16.58 8.08
C LEU A 70 7.19 15.60 7.95
N PHE A 71 8.38 16.12 7.62
CA PHE A 71 9.61 15.34 7.45
C PHE A 71 10.65 15.64 8.52
N GLN A 72 10.22 16.19 9.64
CA GLN A 72 11.12 16.44 10.78
C GLN A 72 11.79 15.14 11.22
N GLY A 73 13.11 15.19 11.45
CA GLY A 73 13.90 14.01 11.81
C GLY A 73 14.36 13.15 10.63
N MET A 74 14.06 13.56 9.39
CA MET A 74 14.66 12.90 8.22
C MET A 74 16.17 13.13 8.20
N GLU A 75 16.93 12.08 7.94
CA GLU A 75 18.37 12.09 7.77
C GLU A 75 18.76 11.82 6.32
N PHE A 76 19.93 12.30 5.92
CA PHE A 76 20.58 11.96 4.64
C PHE A 76 22.01 11.50 4.91
N SER A 77 22.47 10.50 4.18
CA SER A 77 23.87 10.09 4.16
C SER A 77 24.29 9.61 2.79
N ASP A 78 25.50 9.98 2.40
CA ASP A 78 26.29 9.41 1.28
C ASP A 78 27.58 8.77 1.80
N ASP A 79 27.75 8.65 3.11
CA ASP A 79 28.85 7.94 3.74
C ASP A 79 28.59 6.41 3.74
N PRO A 80 29.42 5.62 3.06
CA PRO A 80 29.27 4.16 3.03
C PRO A 80 29.26 3.49 4.40
N ALA A 81 30.00 4.01 5.38
CA ALA A 81 30.03 3.47 6.74
C ALA A 81 28.67 3.66 7.43
N LYS A 82 28.07 4.85 7.27
CA LYS A 82 26.74 5.13 7.80
C LYS A 82 25.65 4.34 7.09
N LEU A 83 25.77 4.15 5.79
CA LEU A 83 24.84 3.33 5.03
C LEU A 83 24.96 1.84 5.40
N MET A 84 26.16 1.33 5.69
CA MET A 84 26.36 -0.03 6.21
C MET A 84 25.66 -0.22 7.58
N GLU A 85 25.65 0.81 8.42
CA GLU A 85 24.92 0.78 9.69
C GLU A 85 23.39 0.72 9.46
N TRP A 86 22.85 1.51 8.51
CA TRP A 86 21.43 1.60 8.26
C TRP A 86 20.82 0.42 7.51
N ILE A 87 21.54 -0.07 6.49
CA ILE A 87 21.07 -1.09 5.52
C ILE A 87 22.15 -2.12 5.22
N PRO A 88 22.67 -2.84 6.23
CA PRO A 88 23.84 -3.72 6.07
C PRO A 88 23.62 -4.77 4.97
N LEU A 89 22.43 -5.35 4.87
CA LEU A 89 22.12 -6.36 3.86
C LEU A 89 22.21 -5.84 2.42
N ILE A 90 21.91 -4.56 2.20
CA ILE A 90 22.01 -3.94 0.87
C ILE A 90 23.45 -3.47 0.59
N MET A 91 24.20 -3.11 1.61
CA MET A 91 25.56 -2.60 1.46
C MET A 91 26.63 -3.69 1.41
N GLN A 92 26.31 -4.90 1.86
CA GLN A 92 27.22 -6.04 1.83
C GLN A 92 27.75 -6.29 0.41
N ASP A 93 29.04 -6.49 0.28
CA ASP A 93 29.75 -6.81 -0.98
C ASP A 93 29.61 -5.77 -2.10
N ARG A 94 29.20 -4.52 -1.76
CA ARG A 94 29.15 -3.45 -2.74
C ARG A 94 30.52 -2.89 -3.09
N PRO A 95 30.74 -2.49 -4.35
CA PRO A 95 31.93 -1.76 -4.73
C PRO A 95 32.08 -0.45 -3.94
N THR A 96 33.26 -0.21 -3.39
CA THR A 96 33.55 0.99 -2.56
C THR A 96 33.61 2.30 -3.35
N ASN A 97 33.70 2.22 -4.67
CA ASN A 97 33.78 3.37 -5.57
C ASN A 97 32.44 3.75 -6.20
N GLU A 98 31.34 3.09 -5.82
CA GLU A 98 30.01 3.42 -6.31
C GLU A 98 29.45 4.60 -5.53
N ALA A 99 29.05 5.68 -6.23
CA ALA A 99 28.31 6.76 -5.60
C ALA A 99 26.94 6.27 -5.16
N ILE A 100 26.67 6.31 -3.86
CA ILE A 100 25.44 5.85 -3.25
C ILE A 100 24.99 6.80 -2.14
N ALA A 101 23.70 7.00 -2.00
CA ALA A 101 23.14 7.75 -0.87
C ALA A 101 21.78 7.21 -0.46
N ALA A 102 21.41 7.45 0.78
CA ALA A 102 20.08 7.17 1.28
C ALA A 102 19.53 8.33 2.14
N THR A 103 18.20 8.42 2.18
CA THR A 103 17.49 9.15 3.22
C THR A 103 16.80 8.17 4.14
N LYS A 104 16.68 8.53 5.42
CA LYS A 104 16.05 7.73 6.46
C LYS A 104 15.07 8.60 7.25
N ILE A 105 13.91 8.04 7.57
CA ILE A 105 12.97 8.63 8.52
C ILE A 105 12.43 7.52 9.44
N ASP A 106 12.53 7.73 10.76
CA ASP A 106 12.16 6.72 11.76
C ASP A 106 10.64 6.66 12.02
N SER A 107 9.91 7.69 11.64
CA SER A 107 8.44 7.76 11.83
C SER A 107 7.63 6.91 10.85
N GLY A 108 8.29 6.05 10.06
CA GLY A 108 7.62 5.11 9.17
C GLY A 108 6.96 3.95 9.92
N THR A 109 6.12 3.19 9.24
CA THR A 109 5.43 2.03 9.82
C THR A 109 5.31 0.89 8.82
N ASP A 110 5.19 -0.32 9.35
CA ASP A 110 4.63 -1.45 8.62
C ASP A 110 3.19 -1.68 9.09
N VAL A 111 2.27 -1.95 8.15
CA VAL A 111 0.85 -2.14 8.46
C VAL A 111 0.38 -3.51 7.95
N ASN A 112 -0.13 -4.34 8.87
CA ASN A 112 -0.86 -5.56 8.56
C ASN A 112 -2.34 -5.21 8.31
N PHE A 113 -2.65 -4.87 7.06
CA PHE A 113 -4.02 -4.52 6.66
C PHE A 113 -5.01 -5.68 6.85
N GLY A 114 -4.54 -6.93 6.80
CA GLY A 114 -5.37 -8.10 7.08
C GLY A 114 -5.87 -8.11 8.53
N ALA A 115 -4.96 -7.89 9.48
CA ALA A 115 -5.32 -7.80 10.90
C ALA A 115 -6.24 -6.61 11.17
N LEU A 116 -5.89 -5.41 10.68
CA LEU A 116 -6.73 -4.23 10.80
C LEU A 116 -8.14 -4.45 10.24
N THR A 117 -8.26 -5.07 9.06
CA THR A 117 -9.55 -5.39 8.45
C THR A 117 -10.37 -6.31 9.35
N ARG A 118 -9.79 -7.38 9.87
CA ARG A 118 -10.49 -8.30 10.79
C ARG A 118 -11.02 -7.56 12.01
N MET A 119 -10.19 -6.75 12.67
CA MET A 119 -10.59 -5.96 13.84
C MET A 119 -11.76 -5.01 13.53
N LEU A 120 -11.73 -4.35 12.36
CA LEU A 120 -12.81 -3.46 11.93
C LEU A 120 -14.11 -4.24 11.67
N PHE A 121 -14.03 -5.42 11.05
CA PHE A 121 -15.19 -6.26 10.81
C PHE A 121 -15.77 -6.80 12.12
N ASP A 122 -14.94 -7.26 13.06
CA ASP A 122 -15.37 -7.71 14.38
C ASP A 122 -16.09 -6.58 15.14
N HIS A 123 -15.54 -5.36 15.08
CA HIS A 123 -16.19 -4.19 15.67
C HIS A 123 -17.58 -3.92 15.05
N LEU A 124 -17.69 -3.98 13.72
CA LEU A 124 -18.97 -3.76 13.02
C LEU A 124 -20.00 -4.82 13.39
N GLN A 125 -19.61 -6.10 13.50
CA GLN A 125 -20.49 -7.18 13.95
C GLN A 125 -21.01 -6.92 15.37
N ASN A 126 -20.15 -6.45 16.27
CA ASN A 126 -20.55 -6.05 17.64
C ASN A 126 -21.48 -4.83 17.68
N LYS A 127 -21.60 -4.09 16.58
CA LYS A 127 -22.55 -2.98 16.38
C LYS A 127 -23.83 -3.39 15.63
N ASN A 128 -24.10 -4.69 15.54
CA ASN A 128 -25.25 -5.26 14.84
C ASN A 128 -25.27 -4.95 13.32
N VAL A 129 -24.12 -4.67 12.72
CA VAL A 129 -24.01 -4.58 11.26
C VAL A 129 -24.08 -5.99 10.68
N SER A 130 -25.02 -6.23 9.78
CA SER A 130 -25.12 -7.53 9.09
C SER A 130 -23.99 -7.68 8.07
N ILE A 131 -23.07 -8.61 8.30
CA ILE A 131 -21.96 -8.94 7.40
C ILE A 131 -22.20 -10.34 6.84
N LYS A 132 -22.34 -10.43 5.52
CA LYS A 132 -22.51 -11.72 4.82
C LYS A 132 -21.23 -12.08 4.08
N TYR A 133 -20.57 -13.14 4.50
CA TYR A 133 -19.40 -13.69 3.82
C TYR A 133 -19.80 -14.65 2.69
N ASN A 134 -18.86 -14.92 1.79
CA ASN A 134 -19.04 -15.84 0.67
C ASN A 134 -20.18 -15.44 -0.28
N GLN A 135 -20.43 -14.14 -0.35
CA GLN A 135 -21.43 -13.55 -1.24
C GLN A 135 -20.74 -12.76 -2.34
N ASN A 136 -21.14 -12.98 -3.57
CA ASN A 136 -20.70 -12.22 -4.74
C ASN A 136 -21.85 -11.36 -5.24
N VAL A 137 -21.63 -10.05 -5.38
CA VAL A 137 -22.60 -9.18 -6.04
C VAL A 137 -22.38 -9.33 -7.55
N ASP A 138 -23.28 -10.08 -8.20
CA ASP A 138 -23.20 -10.34 -9.63
C ASP A 138 -23.67 -9.15 -10.46
N ASN A 139 -24.64 -8.39 -9.96
CA ASN A 139 -25.20 -7.23 -10.65
C ASN A 139 -25.82 -6.25 -9.66
N LEU A 140 -25.95 -4.98 -10.06
CA LEU A 140 -26.70 -3.96 -9.36
C LEU A 140 -27.27 -2.97 -10.37
N TYR A 141 -28.46 -2.43 -10.08
CA TYR A 141 -29.09 -1.40 -10.90
C TYR A 141 -29.99 -0.52 -10.05
N GLN A 142 -30.22 0.71 -10.49
CA GLN A 142 -31.11 1.64 -9.83
C GLN A 142 -32.52 1.52 -10.37
N ASN A 143 -33.49 1.43 -9.48
CA ASN A 143 -34.90 1.42 -9.80
C ASN A 143 -35.42 2.85 -10.09
N GLY A 144 -36.58 2.95 -10.71
CA GLY A 144 -37.21 4.25 -11.02
C GLY A 144 -37.58 5.11 -9.80
N ASP A 145 -37.62 4.52 -8.62
CA ASP A 145 -37.85 5.21 -7.34
C ASP A 145 -36.54 5.65 -6.64
N GLY A 146 -35.39 5.47 -7.29
CA GLY A 146 -34.09 5.82 -6.77
C GLY A 146 -33.45 4.78 -5.85
N SER A 147 -34.17 3.72 -5.47
CA SER A 147 -33.58 2.61 -4.72
C SER A 147 -32.72 1.73 -5.64
N TRP A 148 -31.82 0.97 -5.00
CA TRP A 148 -30.93 0.02 -5.69
C TRP A 148 -31.41 -1.41 -5.49
N GLU A 149 -31.31 -2.22 -6.52
CA GLU A 149 -31.44 -3.68 -6.45
C GLU A 149 -30.10 -4.34 -6.72
N LEU A 150 -29.74 -5.31 -5.88
CA LEU A 150 -28.50 -6.07 -5.95
C LEU A 150 -28.84 -7.54 -6.16
N LYS A 151 -28.26 -8.14 -7.20
CA LYS A 151 -28.26 -9.60 -7.39
C LYS A 151 -27.03 -10.17 -6.72
N VAL A 152 -27.24 -10.97 -5.68
CA VAL A 152 -26.17 -11.53 -4.83
C VAL A 152 -26.20 -13.05 -4.91
N ARG A 153 -25.06 -13.65 -5.18
CA ARG A 153 -24.92 -15.11 -5.29
C ARG A 153 -23.97 -15.64 -4.22
N ASN A 154 -24.41 -16.65 -3.50
CA ASN A 154 -23.53 -17.40 -2.61
C ASN A 154 -22.54 -18.22 -3.43
N VAL A 155 -21.23 -18.07 -3.18
CA VAL A 155 -20.17 -18.66 -4.00
C VAL A 155 -20.04 -20.18 -3.82
N TYR A 156 -20.56 -20.74 -2.75
CA TYR A 156 -20.53 -22.19 -2.49
C TYR A 156 -21.80 -22.90 -2.93
N SER A 157 -22.96 -22.38 -2.53
CA SER A 157 -24.24 -23.01 -2.86
C SER A 157 -24.80 -22.64 -4.23
N GLY A 158 -24.31 -21.54 -4.82
CA GLY A 158 -24.86 -20.98 -6.06
C GLY A 158 -26.22 -20.30 -5.90
N ILE A 159 -26.79 -20.29 -4.69
CA ILE A 159 -28.09 -19.65 -4.43
C ILE A 159 -28.00 -18.16 -4.70
N VAL A 160 -28.97 -17.64 -5.43
CA VAL A 160 -29.09 -16.23 -5.78
C VAL A 160 -30.18 -15.60 -4.95
N GLU A 161 -29.85 -14.48 -4.32
CA GLU A 161 -30.77 -13.62 -3.59
C GLU A 161 -30.82 -12.22 -4.21
N HIS A 162 -31.95 -11.54 -4.04
CA HIS A 162 -32.12 -10.14 -4.42
C HIS A 162 -32.26 -9.29 -3.17
N HIS A 163 -31.46 -8.22 -3.09
CA HIS A 163 -31.48 -7.28 -1.98
C HIS A 163 -31.78 -5.87 -2.49
N ARG A 164 -32.60 -5.13 -1.74
CA ARG A 164 -32.92 -3.75 -2.04
C ARG A 164 -32.28 -2.81 -1.02
N ALA A 165 -31.71 -1.69 -1.48
CA ALA A 165 -31.06 -0.69 -0.64
C ALA A 165 -31.36 0.73 -1.14
N GLN A 166 -31.40 1.69 -0.23
CA GLN A 166 -31.54 3.11 -0.58
C GLN A 166 -30.21 3.70 -1.07
N PHE A 167 -29.09 3.13 -0.60
CA PHE A 167 -27.76 3.57 -0.97
C PHE A 167 -26.82 2.36 -1.07
N VAL A 168 -25.89 2.39 -2.03
CA VAL A 168 -24.87 1.36 -2.21
C VAL A 168 -23.48 2.01 -2.24
N PHE A 169 -22.57 1.54 -1.40
CA PHE A 169 -21.17 1.88 -1.45
C PHE A 169 -20.38 0.71 -2.07
N ILE A 170 -19.70 0.97 -3.18
CA ILE A 170 -18.91 -0.05 -3.86
C ILE A 170 -17.47 -0.01 -3.33
N GLY A 171 -17.15 -0.89 -2.37
CA GLY A 171 -15.83 -1.06 -1.78
C GLY A 171 -15.13 -2.36 -2.23
N GLY A 172 -15.37 -2.83 -3.46
CA GLY A 172 -14.95 -4.15 -3.94
C GLY A 172 -13.50 -4.29 -4.39
N GLY A 173 -12.62 -3.31 -4.11
CA GLY A 173 -11.21 -3.36 -4.56
C GLY A 173 -11.13 -3.52 -6.08
N GLY A 174 -10.41 -4.53 -6.58
CA GLY A 174 -10.31 -4.83 -8.01
C GLY A 174 -11.65 -5.13 -8.71
N GLY A 175 -12.66 -5.59 -7.96
CA GLY A 175 -14.01 -5.82 -8.49
C GLY A 175 -14.86 -4.56 -8.63
N SER A 176 -14.42 -3.42 -8.11
CA SER A 176 -15.22 -2.17 -8.09
C SER A 176 -15.49 -1.64 -9.49
N VAL A 177 -14.55 -1.75 -10.43
CA VAL A 177 -14.72 -1.26 -11.79
C VAL A 177 -15.88 -1.98 -12.49
N HIS A 178 -15.94 -3.31 -12.40
CA HIS A 178 -17.02 -4.09 -12.99
C HIS A 178 -18.39 -3.75 -12.39
N LEU A 179 -18.46 -3.58 -11.05
CA LEU A 179 -19.68 -3.19 -10.38
C LEU A 179 -20.11 -1.77 -10.77
N LEU A 180 -19.17 -0.84 -10.86
CA LEU A 180 -19.44 0.51 -11.31
C LEU A 180 -20.01 0.54 -12.74
N GLN A 181 -19.43 -0.22 -13.67
CA GLN A 181 -19.94 -0.34 -15.04
C GLN A 181 -21.34 -0.96 -15.08
N LYS A 182 -21.61 -1.99 -14.27
CA LYS A 182 -22.92 -2.62 -14.16
C LYS A 182 -23.97 -1.73 -13.52
N SER A 183 -23.57 -0.77 -12.68
CA SER A 183 -24.50 0.15 -12.00
C SER A 183 -25.32 1.03 -12.96
N GLY A 184 -24.90 1.19 -14.19
CA GLY A 184 -25.54 2.06 -15.17
C GLY A 184 -25.31 3.55 -14.95
N ILE A 185 -24.49 3.94 -13.93
CA ILE A 185 -24.13 5.34 -13.69
C ILE A 185 -23.39 5.89 -14.90
N PRO A 186 -23.86 7.01 -15.52
CA PRO A 186 -23.27 7.53 -16.76
C PRO A 186 -21.79 7.83 -16.65
N GLU A 187 -21.34 8.36 -15.52
CA GLU A 187 -19.95 8.71 -15.23
C GLU A 187 -19.03 7.48 -15.13
N GLY A 188 -19.61 6.31 -14.82
CA GLY A 188 -18.89 5.04 -14.72
C GLY A 188 -18.48 4.45 -16.07
N LYS A 189 -19.14 4.86 -17.17
CA LYS A 189 -18.92 4.28 -18.52
C LYS A 189 -17.52 4.54 -19.10
N GLN A 190 -16.85 5.60 -18.62
CA GLN A 190 -15.52 6.00 -19.10
C GLN A 190 -14.40 5.59 -18.13
N ILE A 191 -14.75 4.90 -17.03
CA ILE A 191 -13.78 4.46 -16.03
C ILE A 191 -13.37 3.04 -16.35
N GLY A 192 -12.08 2.88 -16.66
CA GLY A 192 -11.44 1.59 -16.86
C GLY A 192 -10.30 1.38 -15.86
N GLY A 193 -9.71 0.21 -15.87
CA GLY A 193 -8.54 -0.13 -15.06
C GLY A 193 -7.51 -0.87 -15.90
N PHE A 194 -6.24 -0.72 -15.53
CA PHE A 194 -5.15 -1.51 -16.09
C PHE A 194 -4.49 -2.29 -14.96
N PRO A 195 -4.77 -3.59 -14.81
CA PRO A 195 -4.25 -4.36 -13.69
C PRO A 195 -2.75 -4.64 -13.86
N VAL A 196 -1.98 -4.22 -12.88
CA VAL A 196 -0.56 -4.54 -12.77
C VAL A 196 -0.37 -5.47 -11.59
N SER A 197 0.24 -6.62 -11.82
CA SER A 197 0.61 -7.56 -10.77
C SER A 197 2.05 -7.35 -10.33
N GLY A 198 2.36 -7.69 -9.09
CA GLY A 198 3.72 -7.69 -8.56
C GLY A 198 4.00 -9.00 -7.81
N ILE A 199 5.14 -9.60 -8.13
CA ILE A 199 5.62 -10.80 -7.43
C ILE A 199 6.72 -10.37 -6.48
N PHE A 200 6.68 -10.87 -5.24
CA PHE A 200 7.72 -10.68 -4.24
C PHE A 200 8.43 -11.99 -3.97
N MET A 201 9.75 -11.92 -3.85
CA MET A 201 10.52 -12.96 -3.18
C MET A 201 10.38 -12.76 -1.66
N VAL A 202 10.16 -13.84 -0.94
CA VAL A 202 9.98 -13.83 0.52
C VAL A 202 11.14 -14.59 1.16
N CYS A 203 11.85 -13.94 2.09
CA CYS A 203 12.89 -14.56 2.89
C CYS A 203 12.39 -14.71 4.32
N ASN A 204 12.45 -15.95 4.83
CA ASN A 204 12.11 -16.32 6.20
C ASN A 204 13.32 -16.81 7.00
N ASN A 205 14.55 -16.66 6.48
CA ASN A 205 15.77 -17.03 7.19
C ASN A 205 16.06 -16.03 8.32
N PRO A 206 16.06 -16.44 9.60
CA PRO A 206 16.25 -15.53 10.72
C PRO A 206 17.56 -14.72 10.69
N THR A 207 18.64 -15.33 10.24
CA THR A 207 19.98 -14.70 10.13
C THR A 207 19.96 -13.54 9.12
N VAL A 208 19.26 -13.74 7.99
CA VAL A 208 19.12 -12.71 6.96
C VAL A 208 18.14 -11.62 7.41
N ILE A 209 17.01 -12.02 8.01
CA ILE A 209 15.99 -11.09 8.53
C ILE A 209 16.57 -10.15 9.59
N ALA A 210 17.47 -10.63 10.44
CA ALA A 210 18.10 -9.83 11.48
C ALA A 210 18.93 -8.66 10.94
N GLN A 211 19.39 -8.74 9.69
CA GLN A 211 20.22 -7.73 9.04
C GLN A 211 19.44 -6.60 8.38
N ASN A 212 18.11 -6.63 8.40
CA ASN A 212 17.30 -5.54 7.87
C ASN A 212 16.13 -5.21 8.81
N ASN A 213 15.99 -3.93 9.13
CA ASN A 213 14.89 -3.45 9.96
C ASN A 213 14.34 -2.13 9.40
N ALA A 214 14.07 -2.11 8.11
CA ALA A 214 13.58 -0.94 7.41
C ALA A 214 12.78 -1.34 6.15
N LYS A 215 12.11 -0.36 5.57
CA LYS A 215 11.61 -0.40 4.19
C LYS A 215 12.51 0.48 3.33
N VAL A 216 13.17 -0.11 2.34
CA VAL A 216 14.16 0.57 1.51
C VAL A 216 13.69 0.60 0.07
N TYR A 217 13.38 1.79 -0.42
CA TYR A 217 12.86 2.04 -1.75
C TYR A 217 13.92 2.61 -2.68
N GLY A 218 14.05 2.04 -3.88
CA GLY A 218 14.86 2.61 -4.95
C GLY A 218 14.14 3.72 -5.71
N LYS A 219 14.88 4.44 -6.55
CA LYS A 219 14.34 5.47 -7.45
C LYS A 219 14.06 4.87 -8.82
N ALA A 220 12.82 4.93 -9.27
CA ALA A 220 12.47 4.58 -10.65
C ALA A 220 12.98 5.64 -11.63
N LYS A 221 13.32 5.22 -12.84
CA LYS A 221 13.60 6.15 -13.95
C LYS A 221 12.34 6.93 -14.31
N VAL A 222 12.51 8.17 -14.78
CA VAL A 222 11.38 8.96 -15.28
C VAL A 222 10.73 8.22 -16.45
N GLY A 223 9.39 8.09 -16.41
CA GLY A 223 8.64 7.34 -17.42
C GLY A 223 8.64 5.83 -17.26
N ALA A 224 9.30 5.28 -16.24
CA ALA A 224 9.25 3.86 -15.96
C ALA A 224 7.82 3.43 -15.54
N PRO A 225 7.38 2.23 -15.94
CA PRO A 225 6.08 1.72 -15.53
C PRO A 225 6.01 1.55 -14.00
N PRO A 226 4.80 1.52 -13.43
CA PRO A 226 4.62 1.23 -12.00
C PRO A 226 5.34 -0.07 -11.59
N MET A 227 5.88 -0.10 -10.37
CA MET A 227 6.58 -1.26 -9.80
C MET A 227 7.81 -1.72 -10.59
N SER A 228 8.46 -0.81 -11.32
CA SER A 228 9.66 -1.13 -12.11
C SER A 228 10.95 -1.26 -11.29
N VAL A 229 10.93 -0.83 -10.04
CA VAL A 229 12.10 -0.91 -9.14
C VAL A 229 11.73 -1.73 -7.91
N PRO A 230 12.34 -2.91 -7.76
CA PRO A 230 12.21 -3.69 -6.53
C PRO A 230 12.71 -2.90 -5.32
N HIS A 231 12.06 -3.13 -4.19
CA HIS A 231 12.44 -2.59 -2.89
C HIS A 231 12.61 -3.73 -1.87
N LEU A 232 13.32 -3.48 -0.80
CA LEU A 232 13.53 -4.43 0.26
C LEU A 232 12.72 -3.99 1.49
N ASP A 233 11.70 -4.77 1.82
CA ASP A 233 10.79 -4.47 2.91
C ASP A 233 10.90 -5.46 4.05
N THR A 234 11.12 -4.97 5.25
CA THR A 234 10.76 -5.72 6.45
C THR A 234 9.25 -5.69 6.62
N ARG A 235 8.66 -6.87 6.85
CA ARG A 235 7.22 -7.03 7.05
C ARG A 235 6.93 -7.78 8.34
N PHE A 236 5.88 -7.34 9.03
CA PHE A 236 5.33 -8.01 10.20
C PHE A 236 3.90 -8.46 9.89
N ILE A 237 3.72 -9.76 9.68
CA ILE A 237 2.41 -10.34 9.37
C ILE A 237 2.14 -11.45 10.39
N ASP A 238 1.03 -11.31 11.12
CA ASP A 238 0.58 -12.28 12.13
C ASP A 238 1.72 -12.70 13.09
N ASN A 239 2.41 -11.69 13.66
CA ASN A 239 3.55 -11.81 14.56
C ASN A 239 4.80 -12.50 13.98
N LYS A 240 4.87 -12.62 12.66
CA LYS A 240 6.05 -13.15 11.97
C LYS A 240 6.77 -12.03 11.20
N LYS A 241 8.07 -11.90 11.45
CA LYS A 241 8.95 -11.02 10.69
C LYS A 241 9.46 -11.76 9.44
N SER A 242 9.40 -11.13 8.30
CA SER A 242 9.95 -11.61 7.03
C SER A 242 10.54 -10.45 6.23
N LEU A 243 11.38 -10.76 5.23
CA LEU A 243 11.81 -9.78 4.24
C LEU A 243 11.14 -10.08 2.92
N LEU A 244 10.66 -9.03 2.27
CA LEU A 244 10.12 -9.08 0.92
C LEU A 244 11.02 -8.27 0.00
N PHE A 245 11.44 -8.90 -1.11
CA PHE A 245 12.17 -8.21 -2.17
C PHE A 245 11.36 -8.23 -3.45
N GLY A 246 11.04 -7.06 -3.96
CA GLY A 246 10.14 -6.83 -5.10
C GLY A 246 9.45 -5.47 -4.98
N PRO A 247 8.32 -5.26 -5.67
CA PRO A 247 7.69 -6.21 -6.58
C PRO A 247 8.47 -6.35 -7.89
N PHE A 248 8.38 -7.53 -8.48
CA PHE A 248 8.72 -7.74 -9.89
C PHE A 248 7.43 -7.59 -10.68
N ALA A 249 7.35 -6.55 -11.49
CA ALA A 249 6.14 -6.20 -12.20
C ALA A 249 5.75 -7.26 -13.23
N GLY A 250 4.47 -7.58 -13.27
CA GLY A 250 3.83 -8.44 -14.26
C GLY A 250 2.51 -7.83 -14.72
N PHE A 251 1.99 -8.34 -15.81
CA PHE A 251 0.68 -7.98 -16.33
C PHE A 251 -0.27 -9.18 -16.25
N SER A 252 -1.50 -8.92 -15.88
CA SER A 252 -2.58 -9.90 -15.96
C SER A 252 -3.87 -9.17 -16.32
N PRO A 253 -4.67 -9.66 -17.28
CA PRO A 253 -5.98 -9.09 -17.57
C PRO A 253 -6.99 -9.28 -16.44
N LYS A 254 -6.70 -10.15 -15.47
CA LYS A 254 -7.58 -10.38 -14.32
C LYS A 254 -7.49 -9.25 -13.32
N PHE A 255 -8.61 -8.65 -12.95
CA PHE A 255 -8.69 -7.65 -11.88
C PHE A 255 -8.62 -8.25 -10.47
N LEU A 256 -8.97 -9.53 -10.35
CA LEU A 256 -8.90 -10.31 -9.11
C LEU A 256 -8.18 -11.64 -9.37
N LYS A 257 -7.59 -12.24 -8.34
CA LYS A 257 -6.97 -13.58 -8.44
C LYS A 257 -7.94 -14.63 -8.97
N THR A 258 -9.21 -14.52 -8.58
CA THR A 258 -10.33 -15.37 -9.03
C THR A 258 -11.07 -14.80 -10.24
N GLY A 259 -10.58 -13.72 -10.82
CA GLY A 259 -11.17 -13.05 -11.98
C GLY A 259 -11.01 -13.83 -13.28
N SER A 260 -11.66 -13.35 -14.31
CA SER A 260 -11.59 -13.88 -15.68
C SER A 260 -10.45 -13.24 -16.46
N MET A 261 -9.89 -13.99 -17.42
CA MET A 261 -8.98 -13.42 -18.42
C MET A 261 -9.70 -12.43 -19.36
N MET A 262 -11.03 -12.36 -19.29
CA MET A 262 -11.89 -11.44 -20.05
C MET A 262 -12.32 -10.22 -19.23
N ASP A 263 -11.65 -9.93 -18.10
CA ASP A 263 -11.98 -8.79 -17.21
C ASP A 263 -11.52 -7.44 -17.79
N LEU A 264 -10.68 -7.44 -18.83
CA LEU A 264 -10.26 -6.24 -19.58
C LEU A 264 -11.21 -5.91 -20.69
#